data_7f7274e6840224d2151dac7e59733ce1
#
_entry.id   7f7274e6840224d2151dac7e59733ce1
#
_cell.length_a   1.000
_cell.length_b   1.000
_cell.length_c   1.000
_cell.angle_alpha   90.00
_cell.angle_beta   90.00
_cell.angle_gamma   90.00
#
_symmetry.space_group_name_H-M   'P 1'
#
loop_
_entity.id
_entity.type
_entity.pdbx_description
1 polymer ?
#
loop_
_entity_poly.entity_id
_entity_poly.type
_entity_poly.pdbx_seq_one_letter_code
_entity_poly.pdbx_strand_id
1 'polypeptide(L)'
;MTRLFIILSIILLITSYYANSQIEYSVDKWMEYVEELALETEDTERIESLYADLSYLTEHPFDLNAVTEEQLKRLPFLSDRQIEQLLSYRKRYGNMVSIYELKNIEDIDFQTISLLLPFVYIGDNLVEKRLLTVKNLLKYGRNELQIRYD
;
A
#
# COMPACT_ATOMS: atom_id res chain seq x y z
N MET A 1 -44.16 -3.11 -17.41
CA MET A 1 -43.01 -4.04 -17.27
C MET A 1 -41.77 -3.56 -18.02
N THR A 2 -41.83 -3.13 -19.27
CA THR A 2 -40.69 -2.66 -20.09
C THR A 2 -39.91 -1.51 -19.48
N ARG A 3 -40.54 -0.54 -18.82
CA ARG A 3 -39.83 0.60 -18.20
C ARG A 3 -38.95 0.17 -17.00
N LEU A 4 -39.41 -0.84 -16.27
CA LEU A 4 -38.65 -1.38 -15.12
C LEU A 4 -37.37 -2.10 -15.57
N PHE A 5 -37.44 -2.86 -16.67
CA PHE A 5 -36.28 -3.54 -17.26
C PHE A 5 -35.24 -2.56 -17.82
N ILE A 6 -35.68 -1.44 -18.39
CA ILE A 6 -34.78 -0.40 -18.90
C ILE A 6 -34.03 0.27 -17.73
N ILE A 7 -34.72 0.59 -16.63
CA ILE A 7 -34.09 1.18 -15.44
C ILE A 7 -33.10 0.20 -14.81
N LEU A 8 -33.45 -1.08 -14.70
CA LEU A 8 -32.57 -2.12 -14.16
C LEU A 8 -31.32 -2.31 -15.03
N SER A 9 -31.48 -2.28 -16.36
CA SER A 9 -30.37 -2.36 -17.31
C SER A 9 -29.43 -1.16 -17.20
N ILE A 10 -29.96 0.05 -17.03
CA ILE A 10 -29.17 1.26 -16.85
C ILE A 10 -28.39 1.22 -15.52
N ILE A 11 -29.02 0.76 -14.44
CA ILE A 11 -28.36 0.58 -13.14
C ILE A 11 -27.23 -0.44 -13.25
N LEU A 12 -27.44 -1.56 -13.95
CA LEU A 12 -26.42 -2.60 -14.16
C LEU A 12 -25.24 -2.07 -14.99
N LEU A 13 -25.49 -1.25 -16.00
CA LEU A 13 -24.44 -0.59 -16.80
C LEU A 13 -23.65 0.43 -15.99
N ILE A 14 -24.32 1.19 -15.12
CA ILE A 14 -23.68 2.17 -14.24
C ILE A 14 -22.80 1.46 -13.20
N THR A 15 -23.27 0.37 -12.60
CA THR A 15 -22.46 -0.42 -11.64
C THR A 15 -21.25 -1.07 -12.30
N SER A 16 -21.35 -1.50 -13.54
CA SER A 16 -20.21 -2.02 -14.31
C SER A 16 -19.19 -0.94 -14.63
N TYR A 17 -19.63 0.30 -14.84
CA TYR A 17 -18.73 1.45 -15.08
C TYR A 17 -17.94 1.84 -13.82
N TYR A 18 -18.61 1.80 -12.65
CA TYR A 18 -17.93 2.08 -11.37
C TYR A 18 -17.03 0.94 -10.89
N ALA A 19 -17.27 -0.30 -11.29
CA ALA A 19 -16.43 -1.45 -10.93
C ALA A 19 -15.06 -1.41 -11.62
N ASN A 20 -14.93 -0.71 -12.75
CA ASN A 20 -13.64 -0.53 -13.46
C ASN A 20 -12.85 0.71 -13.00
N SER A 21 -13.36 1.49 -12.06
CA SER A 21 -12.62 2.56 -11.39
C SER A 21 -11.84 2.02 -10.19
N GLN A 22 -11.27 0.85 -10.29
CA GLN A 22 -10.13 0.51 -9.46
C GLN A 22 -9.01 1.45 -9.88
N ILE A 23 -8.45 2.16 -8.90
CA ILE A 23 -7.21 2.91 -9.08
C ILE A 23 -6.24 1.89 -9.64
N GLU A 24 -6.03 1.93 -10.95
CA GLU A 24 -4.92 1.30 -11.61
C GLU A 24 -3.69 2.01 -11.07
N TYR A 25 -3.22 1.53 -9.91
CA TYR A 25 -1.86 1.80 -9.48
C TYR A 25 -1.01 1.22 -10.58
N SER A 26 -0.62 2.07 -11.53
CA SER A 26 0.10 1.61 -12.68
C SER A 26 1.37 0.95 -12.13
N VAL A 27 1.42 -0.36 -12.26
CA VAL A 27 2.60 -1.20 -11.98
C VAL A 27 3.83 -0.64 -12.73
N ASP A 28 3.62 0.25 -13.66
CA ASP A 28 4.55 0.78 -14.63
C ASP A 28 5.25 2.09 -14.21
N LYS A 29 4.85 2.74 -13.11
CA LYS A 29 5.46 4.03 -12.70
C LYS A 29 6.96 3.93 -12.40
N TRP A 30 7.42 2.81 -11.89
CA TRP A 30 8.84 2.61 -11.68
C TRP A 30 9.60 2.42 -13.00
N MET A 31 8.96 1.83 -14.02
CA MET A 31 9.55 1.72 -15.36
C MET A 31 9.69 3.11 -16.00
N GLU A 32 8.64 3.95 -15.90
CA GLU A 32 8.69 5.35 -16.33
C GLU A 32 9.82 6.12 -15.64
N TYR A 33 10.00 5.92 -14.34
CA TYR A 33 11.13 6.48 -13.58
C TYR A 33 12.50 6.02 -14.12
N VAL A 34 12.65 4.73 -14.44
CA VAL A 34 13.91 4.21 -15.01
C VAL A 34 14.14 4.75 -16.43
N GLU A 35 13.07 4.88 -17.24
CA GLU A 35 13.14 5.49 -18.57
C GLU A 35 13.58 6.97 -18.48
N GLU A 36 13.04 7.72 -17.52
CA GLU A 36 13.44 9.12 -17.29
C GLU A 36 14.93 9.21 -16.92
N LEU A 37 15.41 8.36 -16.03
CA LEU A 37 16.83 8.27 -15.69
C LEU A 37 17.71 7.90 -16.90
N ALA A 38 17.23 7.05 -17.78
CA ALA A 38 17.94 6.65 -18.98
C ALA A 38 18.11 7.81 -19.99
N LEU A 39 17.20 8.78 -19.95
CA LEU A 39 17.32 10.00 -20.77
C LEU A 39 18.35 10.99 -20.21
N GLU A 40 18.62 10.92 -18.90
CA GLU A 40 19.55 11.83 -18.22
C GLU A 40 20.99 11.33 -18.19
N THR A 41 21.23 10.03 -18.47
CA THR A 41 22.56 9.39 -18.39
C THR A 41 22.93 8.66 -19.66
N GLU A 42 24.23 8.69 -20.02
CA GLU A 42 24.77 7.88 -21.11
C GLU A 42 25.23 6.48 -20.65
N ASP A 43 25.14 6.19 -19.34
CA ASP A 43 25.58 4.92 -18.74
C ASP A 43 24.49 3.85 -18.88
N THR A 44 24.45 3.25 -20.07
CA THR A 44 23.47 2.20 -20.42
C THR A 44 23.60 0.96 -19.52
N GLU A 45 24.83 0.56 -19.17
CA GLU A 45 25.08 -0.63 -18.34
C GLU A 45 24.48 -0.45 -16.92
N ARG A 46 24.61 0.76 -16.37
CA ARG A 46 24.02 1.11 -15.09
C ARG A 46 22.49 1.06 -15.13
N ILE A 47 21.88 1.56 -16.19
CA ILE A 47 20.44 1.56 -16.36
C ILE A 47 19.89 0.13 -16.53
N GLU A 48 20.55 -0.72 -17.32
CA GLU A 48 20.19 -2.12 -17.49
C GLU A 48 20.28 -2.88 -16.15
N SER A 49 21.36 -2.66 -15.38
CA SER A 49 21.53 -3.25 -14.05
C SER A 49 20.42 -2.80 -13.08
N LEU A 50 20.11 -1.50 -13.07
CA LEU A 50 19.03 -0.94 -12.25
C LEU A 50 17.67 -1.54 -12.62
N TYR A 51 17.35 -1.62 -13.90
CA TYR A 51 16.11 -2.23 -14.37
C TYR A 51 15.99 -3.69 -13.93
N ALA A 52 17.08 -4.47 -14.08
CA ALA A 52 17.11 -5.87 -13.66
C ALA A 52 16.89 -6.01 -12.14
N ASP A 53 17.54 -5.16 -11.34
CA ASP A 53 17.40 -5.17 -9.88
C ASP A 53 15.99 -4.81 -9.44
N LEU A 54 15.40 -3.76 -10.01
CA LEU A 54 14.03 -3.37 -9.70
C LEU A 54 13.01 -4.40 -10.16
N SER A 55 13.18 -4.97 -11.37
CA SER A 55 12.33 -6.06 -11.86
C SER A 55 12.35 -7.26 -10.91
N TYR A 56 13.54 -7.66 -10.45
CA TYR A 56 13.66 -8.72 -9.45
C TYR A 56 12.93 -8.39 -8.14
N LEU A 57 12.98 -7.14 -7.69
CA LEU A 57 12.32 -6.70 -6.46
C LEU A 57 10.79 -6.63 -6.58
N THR A 58 10.23 -6.45 -7.77
CA THR A 58 8.77 -6.56 -7.96
C THR A 58 8.26 -7.98 -7.77
N GLU A 59 9.10 -8.97 -8.11
CA GLU A 59 8.77 -10.39 -7.88
C GLU A 59 9.05 -10.82 -6.42
N HIS A 60 9.92 -10.07 -5.72
CA HIS A 60 10.36 -10.36 -4.35
C HIS A 60 10.22 -9.12 -3.46
N PRO A 61 8.99 -8.62 -3.25
CA PRO A 61 8.75 -7.39 -2.50
C PRO A 61 9.15 -7.53 -1.03
N PHE A 62 9.50 -6.40 -0.42
CA PHE A 62 9.88 -6.33 0.99
C PHE A 62 8.68 -6.25 1.90
N ASP A 63 8.73 -6.95 3.03
CA ASP A 63 7.79 -6.71 4.13
C ASP A 63 8.16 -5.41 4.86
N LEU A 64 7.29 -4.39 4.79
CA LEU A 64 7.51 -3.10 5.45
C LEU A 64 7.72 -3.22 6.97
N ASN A 65 7.22 -4.29 7.57
CA ASN A 65 7.39 -4.52 9.00
C ASN A 65 8.74 -5.16 9.36
N ALA A 66 9.42 -5.76 8.38
CA ALA A 66 10.70 -6.44 8.58
C ALA A 66 11.87 -5.81 7.82
N VAL A 67 11.58 -4.96 6.82
CA VAL A 67 12.59 -4.36 5.93
C VAL A 67 13.66 -3.59 6.70
N THR A 68 14.90 -3.72 6.24
CA THR A 68 16.07 -3.01 6.80
C THR A 68 16.38 -1.75 6.00
N GLU A 69 17.21 -0.88 6.58
CA GLU A 69 17.68 0.34 5.91
C GLU A 69 18.44 0.00 4.61
N GLU A 70 19.30 -1.02 4.65
CA GLU A 70 20.09 -1.46 3.49
C GLU A 70 19.20 -1.97 2.35
N GLN A 71 18.10 -2.64 2.69
CA GLN A 71 17.14 -3.10 1.71
C GLN A 71 16.38 -1.93 1.06
N LEU A 72 15.98 -0.94 1.85
CA LEU A 72 15.31 0.26 1.34
C LEU A 72 16.23 1.11 0.47
N LYS A 73 17.52 1.18 0.77
CA LYS A 73 18.54 1.86 -0.07
C LYS A 73 18.73 1.27 -1.46
N ARG A 74 18.21 0.06 -1.71
CA ARG A 74 18.18 -0.52 -3.06
C ARG A 74 17.12 0.14 -3.95
N LEU A 75 16.20 0.93 -3.38
CA LEU A 75 15.17 1.65 -4.09
C LEU A 75 15.64 3.09 -4.36
N PRO A 76 16.10 3.42 -5.58
CA PRO A 76 16.82 4.67 -5.87
C PRO A 76 15.94 5.92 -5.78
N PHE A 77 14.63 5.75 -5.77
CA PHE A 77 13.65 6.83 -5.63
C PHE A 77 13.36 7.21 -4.17
N LEU A 78 13.93 6.46 -3.19
CA LEU A 78 13.85 6.81 -1.79
C LEU A 78 15.10 7.59 -1.36
N SER A 79 14.91 8.76 -0.77
CA SER A 79 15.99 9.50 -0.11
C SER A 79 16.30 8.89 1.26
N ASP A 80 17.55 9.12 1.74
CA ASP A 80 17.94 8.69 3.09
C ASP A 80 16.99 9.21 4.17
N ARG A 81 16.48 10.43 4.02
CA ARG A 81 15.52 11.04 4.94
C ARG A 81 14.17 10.29 4.94
N GLN A 82 13.64 9.93 3.78
CA GLN A 82 12.40 9.16 3.67
C GLN A 82 12.54 7.76 4.28
N ILE A 83 13.70 7.13 4.08
CA ILE A 83 14.04 5.84 4.71
C ILE A 83 14.06 5.98 6.23
N GLU A 84 14.74 7.01 6.75
CA GLU A 84 14.79 7.29 8.19
C GLU A 84 13.39 7.54 8.77
N GLN A 85 12.55 8.32 8.10
CA GLN A 85 11.16 8.59 8.53
C GLN A 85 10.32 7.32 8.57
N LEU A 86 10.44 6.45 7.56
CA LEU A 86 9.75 5.17 7.51
C LEU A 86 10.15 4.26 8.68
N LEU A 87 11.44 4.11 8.93
CA LEU A 87 11.96 3.30 10.03
C LEU A 87 11.61 3.89 11.40
N SER A 88 11.64 5.23 11.53
CA SER A 88 11.24 5.95 12.75
C SER A 88 9.75 5.82 13.02
N TYR A 89 8.91 5.86 11.99
CA TYR A 89 7.47 5.62 12.11
C TYR A 89 7.22 4.24 12.70
N ARG A 90 7.84 3.19 12.13
CA ARG A 90 7.74 1.82 12.63
C ARG A 90 8.23 1.68 14.08
N LYS A 91 9.33 2.35 14.43
CA LYS A 91 9.88 2.34 15.80
C LYS A 91 8.93 3.03 16.80
N ARG A 92 8.21 4.07 16.38
CA ARG A 92 7.32 4.87 17.24
C ARG A 92 5.95 4.23 17.41
N TYR A 93 5.36 3.72 16.33
CA TYR A 93 3.97 3.26 16.30
C TYR A 93 3.83 1.74 16.25
N GLY A 94 4.94 1.02 16.08
CA GLY A 94 4.94 -0.43 15.91
C GLY A 94 4.74 -0.87 14.46
N ASN A 95 4.37 -2.14 14.29
CA ASN A 95 4.14 -2.70 12.96
C ASN A 95 2.94 -2.05 12.28
N MET A 96 3.12 -1.71 11.01
CA MET A 96 2.03 -1.21 10.17
C MET A 96 0.99 -2.31 9.97
N VAL A 97 -0.27 -1.93 10.03
CA VAL A 97 -1.42 -2.82 9.80
C VAL A 97 -1.92 -2.70 8.37
N SER A 98 -1.66 -1.56 7.73
CA SER A 98 -2.12 -1.25 6.39
C SER A 98 -1.10 -0.42 5.62
N ILE A 99 -1.01 -0.68 4.31
CA ILE A 99 -0.20 0.11 3.38
C ILE A 99 -0.63 1.60 3.35
N TYR A 100 -1.86 1.90 3.73
CA TYR A 100 -2.36 3.28 3.80
C TYR A 100 -1.69 4.12 4.89
N GLU A 101 -1.01 3.49 5.85
CA GLU A 101 -0.27 4.21 6.89
C GLU A 101 0.95 4.97 6.34
N LEU A 102 1.46 4.59 5.16
CA LEU A 102 2.52 5.34 4.47
C LEU A 102 2.18 6.82 4.28
N LYS A 103 0.90 7.16 4.15
CA LYS A 103 0.43 8.55 4.04
C LYS A 103 0.65 9.38 5.30
N ASN A 104 0.86 8.74 6.45
CA ASN A 104 1.06 9.39 7.73
C ASN A 104 2.55 9.64 8.03
N ILE A 105 3.44 9.18 7.15
CA ILE A 105 4.88 9.34 7.31
C ILE A 105 5.29 10.66 6.69
N GLU A 106 5.97 11.48 7.47
CA GLU A 106 6.51 12.76 7.03
C GLU A 106 7.48 12.57 5.85
N ASP A 107 7.50 13.50 4.92
CA ASP A 107 8.32 13.50 3.71
C ASP A 107 8.04 12.37 2.70
N ILE A 108 7.06 11.50 2.94
CA ILE A 108 6.62 10.50 1.96
C ILE A 108 5.34 11.01 1.28
N ASP A 109 5.50 11.50 0.05
CA ASP A 109 4.40 12.00 -0.75
C ASP A 109 3.70 10.90 -1.56
N PHE A 110 2.63 11.27 -2.24
CA PHE A 110 1.84 10.33 -3.03
C PHE A 110 2.65 9.73 -4.21
N GLN A 111 3.58 10.50 -4.79
CA GLN A 111 4.44 10.02 -5.88
C GLN A 111 5.41 8.95 -5.37
N THR A 112 6.08 9.22 -4.26
CA THR A 112 6.96 8.25 -3.59
C THR A 112 6.21 6.97 -3.20
N ILE A 113 4.98 7.11 -2.64
CA ILE A 113 4.14 5.95 -2.32
C ILE A 113 3.84 5.14 -3.58
N SER A 114 3.46 5.79 -4.68
CA SER A 114 3.11 5.13 -5.93
C SER A 114 4.28 4.35 -6.53
N LEU A 115 5.51 4.87 -6.40
CA LEU A 115 6.74 4.19 -6.80
C LEU A 115 7.08 3.02 -5.87
N LEU A 116 6.80 3.15 -4.58
CA LEU A 116 7.14 2.16 -3.56
C LEU A 116 6.23 0.92 -3.59
N LEU A 117 4.95 1.10 -3.92
CA LEU A 117 3.93 0.04 -3.81
C LEU A 117 4.28 -1.29 -4.51
N PRO A 118 4.89 -1.33 -5.71
CA PRO A 118 5.26 -2.59 -6.35
C PRO A 118 6.33 -3.39 -5.59
N PHE A 119 7.10 -2.74 -4.74
CA PHE A 119 8.27 -3.29 -4.06
C PHE A 119 8.03 -3.67 -2.60
N VAL A 120 6.83 -3.41 -2.08
CA VAL A 120 6.55 -3.61 -0.66
C VAL A 120 5.19 -4.24 -0.42
N TYR A 121 5.08 -4.94 0.70
CA TYR A 121 3.81 -5.43 1.21
C TYR A 121 3.79 -5.31 2.75
N ILE A 122 2.63 -5.47 3.34
CA ILE A 122 2.48 -5.61 4.79
C ILE A 122 2.39 -7.10 5.07
N GLY A 123 3.44 -7.65 5.67
CA GLY A 123 3.43 -9.03 6.16
C GLY A 123 2.34 -9.22 7.21
N ASP A 124 1.85 -10.45 7.32
CA ASP A 124 0.91 -10.79 8.37
C ASP A 124 1.52 -10.39 9.72
N ASN A 125 0.99 -9.32 10.27
CA ASN A 125 1.19 -9.10 11.68
C ASN A 125 0.63 -10.33 12.37
N LEU A 126 1.52 -11.19 12.89
CA LEU A 126 1.19 -12.11 13.93
C LEU A 126 0.88 -11.29 15.22
N VAL A 127 0.02 -10.29 15.08
CA VAL A 127 -0.82 -9.91 16.18
C VAL A 127 -1.53 -11.23 16.47
N GLU A 128 -1.10 -11.92 17.54
CA GLU A 128 -1.96 -12.94 18.14
C GLU A 128 -3.37 -12.43 17.96
N LYS A 129 -4.14 -13.06 17.07
CA LYS A 129 -5.58 -12.88 17.03
C LYS A 129 -5.98 -13.23 18.43
N ARG A 130 -6.00 -12.25 19.32
CA ARG A 130 -6.68 -12.39 20.61
C ARG A 130 -8.06 -12.80 20.18
N LEU A 131 -8.24 -14.12 20.19
CA LEU A 131 -9.52 -14.72 19.90
C LEU A 131 -10.50 -13.89 20.71
N LEU A 132 -11.35 -13.13 20.03
CA LEU A 132 -12.46 -12.41 20.66
C LEU A 132 -13.39 -13.49 21.21
N THR A 133 -12.92 -14.16 22.26
CA THR A 133 -13.72 -15.12 22.97
C THR A 133 -14.80 -14.31 23.65
N VAL A 134 -16.04 -14.69 23.48
CA VAL A 134 -17.21 -14.08 24.13
C VAL A 134 -16.95 -13.82 25.63
N LYS A 135 -16.18 -14.72 26.28
CA LYS A 135 -15.73 -14.57 27.65
C LYS A 135 -14.83 -13.33 27.87
N ASN A 136 -13.94 -13.02 26.94
CA ASN A 136 -13.07 -11.84 27.03
C ASN A 136 -13.84 -10.55 26.70
N LEU A 137 -14.82 -10.62 25.80
CA LEU A 137 -15.72 -9.52 25.49
C LEU A 137 -16.57 -9.12 26.71
N LEU A 138 -17.10 -10.11 27.44
CA LEU A 138 -17.89 -9.89 28.65
C LEU A 138 -17.05 -9.43 29.86
N LYS A 139 -15.79 -9.87 29.94
CA LYS A 139 -14.91 -9.55 31.09
C LYS A 139 -14.24 -8.17 30.96
N TYR A 140 -13.92 -7.73 29.73
CA TYR A 140 -13.16 -6.51 29.47
C TYR A 140 -13.90 -5.51 28.55
N GLY A 141 -15.05 -5.91 28.00
CA GLY A 141 -15.88 -5.02 27.17
C GLY A 141 -16.70 -4.07 28.04
N ARG A 142 -16.69 -2.80 27.70
CA ARG A 142 -17.61 -1.80 28.28
C ARG A 142 -18.93 -1.93 27.55
N ASN A 143 -19.92 -2.60 28.15
CA ASN A 143 -21.23 -2.83 27.55
C ASN A 143 -22.16 -1.69 27.95
N GLU A 144 -22.64 -0.93 27.02
CA GLU A 144 -23.62 0.13 27.21
C GLU A 144 -24.89 -0.23 26.43
N LEU A 145 -25.99 -0.52 27.16
CA LEU A 145 -27.27 -0.84 26.57
C LEU A 145 -28.16 0.42 26.59
N GLN A 146 -28.36 1.06 25.44
CA GLN A 146 -29.31 2.16 25.31
C GLN A 146 -30.65 1.63 24.80
N ILE A 147 -31.67 1.64 25.66
CA ILE A 147 -33.06 1.35 25.30
C ILE A 147 -33.80 2.67 25.10
N ARG A 148 -34.26 2.96 23.91
CA ARG A 148 -35.06 4.13 23.58
C ARG A 148 -36.49 3.64 23.39
N TYR A 149 -37.41 4.19 24.17
CA TYR A 149 -38.86 4.03 23.97
C TYR A 149 -39.36 5.26 23.22
N ASP A 150 -40.08 5.05 22.10
CA ASP A 150 -40.88 6.07 21.41
C ASP A 150 -42.32 6.01 21.93
#